data_a956f197c3e7db75992a7d9b7aae353c
#
_entry.id   a956f197c3e7db75992a7d9b7aae353c
#
_cell.length_a   1.000
_cell.length_b   1.000
_cell.length_c   1.000
_cell.angle_alpha   90.00
_cell.angle_beta   90.00
_cell.angle_gamma   90.00
#
_symmetry.space_group_name_H-M   'P 1'
#
loop_
_entity.id
_entity.type
_entity.pdbx_description
1 polymer ?
#
loop_
_entity_poly.entity_id
_entity_poly.type
_entity_poly.pdbx_seq_one_letter_code
_entity_poly.pdbx_strand_id
1 'polypeptide(L)'
;GKLQFDLWKEADNINLNDYITGRWNWDNLKKDIQQHGVRNSTLLTCMPTASSAQIMGNSDTMEPIDSCIYKKRVLSGEYIIANKYLVRELTDRGLWSRELKDNIIANNGSIQNIDCIPDDVKKLYKTVWEMSMKNIIDQSSDRSVYIDMTQSLNLFMQAPNYKKLTSMHFYAWNKKLKTGMYYLRQKVITGGKFSVDPELEKKLREMNVNKKEESIQKVEEDDGGCEMCSA
;
A
#
# COMPACT_ATOMS: atom_id res chain seq x y z
N GLY A 1 0.72 -2.34 36.60
CA GLY A 1 1.59 -2.24 35.58
C GLY A 1 1.57 -3.33 34.52
N LYS A 2 0.58 -3.32 33.59
CA LYS A 2 0.62 -4.15 32.41
C LYS A 2 0.91 -3.28 31.21
N LEU A 3 1.86 -3.69 30.35
CA LEU A 3 2.09 -3.11 29.04
C LEU A 3 1.15 -3.74 28.01
N GLN A 4 1.04 -3.14 26.83
CA GLN A 4 0.13 -3.61 25.77
C GLN A 4 0.33 -5.09 25.44
N PHE A 5 1.55 -5.53 25.33
CA PHE A 5 1.85 -6.93 25.02
C PHE A 5 1.52 -7.92 26.15
N ASP A 6 1.48 -7.48 27.41
CA ASP A 6 1.00 -8.33 28.51
C ASP A 6 -0.49 -8.61 28.36
N LEU A 7 -1.27 -7.59 27.94
CA LEU A 7 -2.70 -7.73 27.67
C LEU A 7 -2.98 -8.66 26.49
N TRP A 8 -2.18 -8.60 25.45
CA TRP A 8 -2.30 -9.53 24.32
C TRP A 8 -2.00 -10.96 24.70
N LYS A 9 -0.96 -11.19 25.52
CA LYS A 9 -0.68 -12.54 26.04
C LYS A 9 -1.85 -13.12 26.79
N GLU A 10 -2.50 -12.33 27.63
CA GLU A 10 -3.64 -12.76 28.43
C GLU A 10 -4.90 -12.99 27.58
N ALA A 11 -5.19 -12.10 26.63
CA ALA A 11 -6.41 -12.16 25.83
C ALA A 11 -6.35 -13.19 24.70
N ASP A 12 -5.20 -13.29 24.03
CA ASP A 12 -5.06 -14.01 22.74
C ASP A 12 -4.04 -15.17 22.80
N ASN A 13 -3.43 -15.42 23.96
CA ASN A 13 -2.38 -16.42 24.15
C ASN A 13 -1.20 -16.28 23.15
N ILE A 14 -0.88 -15.04 22.79
CA ILE A 14 0.19 -14.73 21.84
C ILE A 14 1.55 -15.07 22.47
N ASN A 15 2.40 -15.76 21.70
CA ASN A 15 3.77 -16.01 22.11
C ASN A 15 4.61 -14.72 22.02
N LEU A 16 4.86 -14.09 23.15
CA LEU A 16 5.62 -12.85 23.19
C LEU A 16 7.09 -12.98 22.77
N ASN A 17 7.64 -14.19 22.79
CA ASN A 17 9.04 -14.39 22.38
C ASN A 17 9.28 -14.05 20.91
N ASP A 18 8.24 -14.07 20.07
CA ASP A 18 8.32 -13.68 18.66
C ASP A 18 8.49 -12.16 18.50
N TYR A 19 8.16 -11.36 19.52
CA TYR A 19 8.15 -9.91 19.49
C TYR A 19 9.12 -9.27 20.47
N ILE A 20 9.43 -9.94 21.58
CA ILE A 20 10.32 -9.43 22.64
C ILE A 20 11.72 -9.97 22.44
N THR A 21 12.60 -9.16 21.92
CA THR A 21 13.97 -9.55 21.54
C THR A 21 14.95 -9.66 22.72
N GLY A 22 14.52 -9.47 23.94
CA GLY A 22 15.41 -9.40 25.10
C GLY A 22 16.32 -8.16 25.16
N ARG A 23 16.20 -7.26 24.17
CA ARG A 23 17.01 -6.04 24.07
C ARG A 23 16.78 -5.07 25.24
N TRP A 24 15.58 -5.05 25.78
CA TRP A 24 15.13 -4.14 26.82
C TRP A 24 14.71 -4.90 28.06
N ASN A 25 15.03 -4.35 29.25
CA ASN A 25 14.59 -4.90 30.53
C ASN A 25 13.18 -4.40 30.85
N TRP A 26 12.17 -5.10 30.34
CA TRP A 26 10.76 -4.74 30.49
C TRP A 26 10.29 -4.82 31.95
N ASP A 27 10.86 -5.72 32.75
CA ASP A 27 10.46 -5.89 34.15
C ASP A 27 10.90 -4.69 35.01
N ASN A 28 12.10 -4.14 34.75
CA ASN A 28 12.53 -2.91 35.39
C ASN A 28 11.66 -1.73 34.95
N LEU A 29 11.40 -1.59 33.65
CA LEU A 29 10.50 -0.55 33.14
C LEU A 29 9.12 -0.60 33.81
N LYS A 30 8.55 -1.80 33.98
CA LYS A 30 7.24 -1.97 34.65
C LYS A 30 7.31 -1.51 36.12
N LYS A 31 8.38 -1.81 36.82
CA LYS A 31 8.60 -1.36 38.22
C LYS A 31 8.71 0.16 38.29
N ASP A 32 9.48 0.75 37.39
CA ASP A 32 9.64 2.21 37.32
C ASP A 32 8.28 2.90 37.02
N ILE A 33 7.51 2.35 36.10
CA ILE A 33 6.15 2.85 35.79
C ILE A 33 5.24 2.73 37.02
N GLN A 34 5.29 1.63 37.75
CA GLN A 34 4.49 1.45 38.97
C GLN A 34 4.87 2.43 40.06
N GLN A 35 6.16 2.76 40.19
CA GLN A 35 6.68 3.66 41.21
C GLN A 35 6.45 5.14 40.86
N HIS A 36 6.68 5.53 39.60
CA HIS A 36 6.75 6.92 39.17
C HIS A 36 5.58 7.33 38.25
N GLY A 37 4.83 6.37 37.72
CA GLY A 37 3.81 6.60 36.69
C GLY A 37 4.40 6.88 35.32
N VAL A 38 3.55 7.25 34.38
CA VAL A 38 3.92 7.70 33.03
C VAL A 38 3.27 9.05 32.75
N ARG A 39 4.01 9.92 32.07
CA ARG A 39 3.52 11.24 31.70
C ARG A 39 2.51 11.17 30.55
N ASN A 40 2.80 10.34 29.54
CA ASN A 40 1.97 10.19 28.35
C ASN A 40 1.46 8.75 28.26
N SER A 41 0.15 8.60 28.02
CA SER A 41 -0.48 7.28 27.91
C SER A 41 -0.23 6.62 26.55
N THR A 42 0.07 7.42 25.53
CA THR A 42 0.36 6.97 24.16
C THR A 42 1.56 7.72 23.62
N LEU A 43 2.47 7.02 22.93
CA LEU A 43 3.76 7.55 22.48
C LEU A 43 3.95 7.45 20.97
N LEU A 44 3.43 6.38 20.33
CA LEU A 44 3.68 6.08 18.92
C LEU A 44 2.39 5.89 18.15
N THR A 45 2.35 6.51 16.96
CA THR A 45 1.30 6.33 15.96
C THR A 45 1.87 6.43 14.55
N CYS A 46 1.23 5.74 13.60
CA CYS A 46 1.53 5.91 12.17
C CYS A 46 0.45 6.82 11.57
N MET A 47 0.76 8.11 11.47
CA MET A 47 -0.12 9.12 10.88
C MET A 47 0.30 9.44 9.44
N PRO A 48 -0.63 9.93 8.57
CA PRO A 48 -0.24 10.51 7.30
C PRO A 48 0.61 11.76 7.53
N THR A 49 1.77 11.83 6.89
CA THR A 49 2.71 12.96 7.03
C THR A 49 2.59 13.96 5.87
N ALA A 50 1.42 14.06 5.27
CA ALA A 50 1.08 14.72 4.01
C ALA A 50 2.00 15.88 3.58
N SER A 51 2.07 16.97 4.37
CA SER A 51 2.90 18.13 4.00
C SER A 51 4.40 17.86 4.11
N SER A 52 4.82 17.20 5.19
CA SER A 52 6.24 16.86 5.40
C SER A 52 6.75 15.90 4.35
N ALA A 53 5.95 14.88 4.00
CA ALA A 53 6.28 13.94 2.93
C ALA A 53 6.45 14.62 1.58
N GLN A 54 5.61 15.59 1.27
CA GLN A 54 5.72 16.37 0.02
C GLN A 54 7.00 17.21 -0.03
N ILE A 55 7.36 17.85 1.07
CA ILE A 55 8.60 18.64 1.17
C ILE A 55 9.82 17.72 0.99
N MET A 56 9.81 16.56 1.59
CA MET A 56 10.90 15.58 1.55
C MET A 56 10.92 14.76 0.25
N GLY A 57 9.87 14.79 -0.55
CA GLY A 57 9.71 13.98 -1.75
C GLY A 57 9.58 12.48 -1.44
N ASN A 58 8.87 12.15 -0.36
CA ASN A 58 8.59 10.79 0.07
C ASN A 58 7.09 10.48 0.02
N SER A 59 6.72 9.21 0.30
CA SER A 59 5.32 8.84 0.52
C SER A 59 4.83 9.36 1.87
N ASP A 60 3.57 9.78 1.92
CA ASP A 60 2.91 10.24 3.14
C ASP A 60 2.31 9.11 3.97
N THR A 61 2.32 7.89 3.45
CA THR A 61 1.76 6.70 4.09
C THR A 61 2.71 5.51 4.00
N MET A 62 2.38 4.44 4.71
CA MET A 62 3.16 3.18 4.72
C MET A 62 2.84 2.28 3.53
N GLU A 63 1.70 2.52 2.86
CA GLU A 63 1.28 1.74 1.71
C GLU A 63 2.17 2.06 0.48
N PRO A 64 2.28 1.12 -0.46
CA PRO A 64 2.93 1.36 -1.74
C PRO A 64 2.27 2.51 -2.50
N ILE A 65 3.04 3.12 -3.39
CA ILE A 65 2.54 4.20 -4.25
C ILE A 65 1.40 3.70 -5.15
N ASP A 66 0.46 4.57 -5.44
CA ASP A 66 -0.67 4.28 -6.34
C ASP A 66 -0.32 4.45 -7.82
N SER A 67 0.74 5.19 -8.12
CA SER A 67 1.22 5.42 -9.49
C SER A 67 2.70 5.83 -9.49
N CYS A 68 3.49 5.31 -10.44
CA CYS A 68 4.88 5.71 -10.62
C CYS A 68 5.04 7.08 -11.28
N ILE A 69 4.03 7.53 -12.05
CA ILE A 69 3.96 8.86 -12.64
C ILE A 69 2.52 9.37 -12.55
N TYR A 70 2.33 10.53 -11.96
CA TYR A 70 1.00 11.11 -11.78
C TYR A 70 1.00 12.64 -11.96
N LYS A 71 -0.16 13.19 -12.24
CA LYS A 71 -0.39 14.64 -12.22
C LYS A 71 -0.73 15.11 -10.82
N LYS A 72 -0.03 16.13 -10.36
CA LYS A 72 -0.35 16.84 -9.14
C LYS A 72 -0.87 18.23 -9.49
N ARG A 73 -2.10 18.49 -9.07
CA ARG A 73 -2.70 19.82 -9.20
C ARG A 73 -2.56 20.59 -7.89
N VAL A 74 -1.99 21.76 -7.97
CA VAL A 74 -1.85 22.71 -6.86
C VAL A 74 -2.32 24.09 -7.32
N LEU A 75 -2.39 25.06 -6.40
CA LEU A 75 -2.87 26.41 -6.72
C LEU A 75 -2.05 27.08 -7.83
N SER A 76 -0.75 26.80 -7.91
CA SER A 76 0.16 27.36 -8.92
C SER A 76 0.13 26.65 -10.28
N GLY A 77 -0.61 25.56 -10.42
CA GLY A 77 -0.70 24.83 -11.70
C GLY A 77 -0.72 23.31 -11.56
N GLU A 78 -0.50 22.62 -12.68
CA GLU A 78 -0.42 21.18 -12.76
C GLU A 78 1.01 20.74 -13.04
N TYR A 79 1.49 19.78 -12.26
CA TYR A 79 2.84 19.24 -12.35
C TYR A 79 2.81 17.74 -12.56
N ILE A 80 3.71 17.23 -13.40
CA ILE A 80 3.93 15.80 -13.55
C ILE A 80 4.99 15.40 -12.53
N ILE A 81 4.61 14.49 -11.64
CA ILE A 81 5.49 13.93 -10.62
C ILE A 81 5.82 12.50 -11.02
N ALA A 82 7.10 12.18 -11.07
CA ALA A 82 7.59 10.83 -11.32
C ALA A 82 8.34 10.30 -10.10
N ASN A 83 8.26 8.98 -9.88
CA ASN A 83 9.05 8.31 -8.85
C ASN A 83 10.55 8.47 -9.17
N LYS A 84 11.22 9.29 -8.38
CA LYS A 84 12.64 9.65 -8.59
C LYS A 84 13.58 8.44 -8.58
N TYR A 85 13.25 7.42 -7.82
CA TYR A 85 14.07 6.20 -7.72
C TYR A 85 13.93 5.35 -8.98
N LEU A 86 12.70 5.15 -9.47
CA LEU A 86 12.44 4.47 -10.72
C LEU A 86 13.11 5.18 -11.90
N VAL A 87 12.96 6.51 -11.98
CA VAL A 87 13.60 7.29 -13.05
C VAL A 87 15.11 7.14 -13.03
N ARG A 88 15.73 7.23 -11.85
CA ARG A 88 17.18 7.03 -11.70
C ARG A 88 17.60 5.64 -12.17
N GLU A 89 16.94 4.59 -11.67
CA GLU A 89 17.28 3.21 -12.01
C GLU A 89 17.13 2.93 -13.51
N LEU A 90 16.06 3.40 -14.13
CA LEU A 90 15.87 3.27 -15.57
C LEU A 90 16.89 4.09 -16.38
N THR A 91 17.32 5.24 -15.86
CA THR A 91 18.38 6.06 -16.46
C THR A 91 19.74 5.37 -16.38
N ASP A 92 20.08 4.83 -15.21
CA ASP A 92 21.34 4.12 -14.98
C ASP A 92 21.44 2.84 -15.85
N ARG A 93 20.30 2.24 -16.19
CA ARG A 93 20.20 1.10 -17.13
C ARG A 93 20.10 1.51 -18.60
N GLY A 94 20.09 2.80 -18.92
CA GLY A 94 19.95 3.32 -20.29
C GLY A 94 18.56 3.12 -20.90
N LEU A 95 17.54 2.85 -20.11
CA LEU A 95 16.18 2.58 -20.56
C LEU A 95 15.27 3.82 -20.54
N TRP A 96 15.62 4.85 -19.78
CA TRP A 96 14.77 6.03 -19.65
C TRP A 96 14.72 6.84 -20.93
N SER A 97 13.52 7.01 -21.48
CA SER A 97 13.28 7.80 -22.68
C SER A 97 11.95 8.55 -22.56
N ARG A 98 11.71 9.50 -23.46
CA ARG A 98 10.42 10.19 -23.57
C ARG A 98 9.29 9.19 -23.90
N GLU A 99 9.55 8.28 -24.81
CA GLU A 99 8.60 7.24 -25.20
C GLU A 99 8.23 6.35 -24.02
N LEU A 100 9.23 5.88 -23.25
CA LEU A 100 8.98 5.07 -22.06
C LEU A 100 8.16 5.85 -21.02
N LYS A 101 8.45 7.11 -20.79
CA LYS A 101 7.67 7.97 -19.89
C LYS A 101 6.21 8.02 -20.34
N ASP A 102 5.97 8.25 -21.64
CA ASP A 102 4.62 8.36 -22.19
C ASP A 102 3.88 7.00 -22.10
N ASN A 103 4.59 5.88 -22.29
CA ASN A 103 4.07 4.53 -22.06
C ASN A 103 3.65 4.29 -20.60
N ILE A 104 4.46 4.71 -19.63
CA ILE A 104 4.12 4.59 -18.20
C ILE A 104 2.86 5.40 -17.89
N ILE A 105 2.76 6.61 -18.41
CA ILE A 105 1.58 7.47 -18.26
C ILE A 105 0.33 6.80 -18.85
N ALA A 106 0.43 6.24 -20.05
CA ALA A 106 -0.66 5.56 -20.72
C ALA A 106 -1.12 4.28 -20.02
N ASN A 107 -0.19 3.62 -19.28
CA ASN A 107 -0.49 2.49 -18.40
C ASN A 107 -0.94 2.94 -16.99
N ASN A 108 -1.46 4.17 -16.82
CA ASN A 108 -1.90 4.74 -15.54
C ASN A 108 -0.81 4.72 -14.45
N GLY A 109 0.43 4.91 -14.85
CA GLY A 109 1.59 4.93 -13.96
C GLY A 109 2.10 3.57 -13.51
N SER A 110 1.58 2.48 -14.08
CA SER A 110 2.11 1.14 -13.90
C SER A 110 3.22 0.83 -14.91
N ILE A 111 4.22 0.05 -14.49
CA ILE A 111 5.29 -0.44 -15.36
C ILE A 111 5.16 -1.93 -15.69
N GLN A 112 4.15 -2.62 -15.16
CA GLN A 112 4.05 -4.09 -15.23
C GLN A 112 3.87 -4.61 -16.65
N ASN A 113 3.14 -3.86 -17.50
CA ASN A 113 2.83 -4.25 -18.88
C ASN A 113 3.78 -3.65 -19.93
N ILE A 114 4.95 -3.18 -19.54
CA ILE A 114 5.94 -2.57 -20.44
C ILE A 114 7.08 -3.56 -20.67
N ASP A 115 7.19 -4.11 -21.86
CA ASP A 115 8.07 -5.24 -22.17
C ASP A 115 9.57 -4.90 -22.04
N CYS A 116 9.96 -3.67 -22.37
CA CYS A 116 11.36 -3.24 -22.30
C CYS A 116 11.89 -3.06 -20.87
N ILE A 117 11.02 -3.10 -19.84
CA ILE A 117 11.43 -2.99 -18.43
C ILE A 117 11.73 -4.40 -17.87
N PRO A 118 12.91 -4.63 -17.28
CA PRO A 118 13.26 -5.92 -16.69
C PRO A 118 12.35 -6.32 -15.50
N ASP A 119 12.18 -7.62 -15.30
CA ASP A 119 11.29 -8.17 -14.29
C ASP A 119 11.71 -7.85 -12.86
N ASP A 120 12.99 -7.68 -12.58
CA ASP A 120 13.48 -7.26 -11.27
C ASP A 120 13.01 -5.85 -10.92
N VAL A 121 13.02 -4.92 -11.89
CA VAL A 121 12.49 -3.57 -11.73
C VAL A 121 10.97 -3.61 -11.57
N LYS A 122 10.27 -4.42 -12.39
CA LYS A 122 8.82 -4.59 -12.27
C LYS A 122 8.41 -5.10 -10.89
N LYS A 123 9.13 -6.07 -10.33
CA LYS A 123 8.88 -6.61 -8.98
C LYS A 123 9.03 -5.55 -7.89
N LEU A 124 10.05 -4.68 -8.01
CA LEU A 124 10.36 -3.65 -7.02
C LEU A 124 9.35 -2.49 -7.04
N TYR A 125 8.94 -2.05 -8.24
CA TYR A 125 8.08 -0.86 -8.41
C TYR A 125 6.61 -1.22 -8.71
N LYS A 126 6.09 -2.24 -8.02
CA LYS A 126 4.64 -2.51 -8.04
C LYS A 126 3.87 -1.36 -7.43
N THR A 127 2.78 -0.98 -8.08
CA THR A 127 1.81 -0.06 -7.46
C THR A 127 0.91 -0.80 -6.49
N VAL A 128 0.25 -0.08 -5.61
CA VAL A 128 -0.68 -0.66 -4.64
C VAL A 128 -1.83 -1.44 -5.30
N TRP A 129 -2.19 -1.07 -6.54
CA TRP A 129 -3.24 -1.75 -7.32
C TRP A 129 -2.84 -3.15 -7.81
N GLU A 130 -1.56 -3.46 -7.77
CA GLU A 130 -0.94 -4.70 -8.22
C GLU A 130 -0.58 -5.62 -7.04
N MET A 131 -0.94 -5.20 -5.83
CA MET A 131 -0.67 -5.93 -4.60
C MET A 131 -1.96 -6.43 -3.95
N SER A 132 -1.88 -7.57 -3.26
CA SER A 132 -2.97 -8.05 -2.43
C SER A 132 -3.15 -7.16 -1.19
N MET A 133 -4.39 -6.76 -0.90
CA MET A 133 -4.70 -6.02 0.33
C MET A 133 -4.42 -6.84 1.59
N LYS A 134 -4.44 -8.17 1.49
CA LYS A 134 -4.00 -9.07 2.56
C LYS A 134 -2.59 -8.71 3.02
N ASN A 135 -1.64 -8.54 2.09
CA ASN A 135 -0.26 -8.18 2.41
C ASN A 135 -0.16 -6.82 3.13
N ILE A 136 -0.99 -5.87 2.73
CA ILE A 136 -1.03 -4.54 3.36
C ILE A 136 -1.54 -4.64 4.81
N ILE A 137 -2.59 -5.43 5.02
CA ILE A 137 -3.14 -5.69 6.35
C ILE A 137 -2.14 -6.46 7.22
N ASP A 138 -1.48 -7.49 6.69
CA ASP A 138 -0.47 -8.27 7.40
C ASP A 138 0.69 -7.38 7.87
N GLN A 139 1.25 -6.55 6.99
CA GLN A 139 2.31 -5.59 7.35
C GLN A 139 1.84 -4.58 8.41
N SER A 140 0.58 -4.16 8.36
CA SER A 140 0.00 -3.28 9.38
C SER A 140 -0.15 -4.00 10.72
N SER A 141 -0.54 -5.28 10.70
CA SER A 141 -0.61 -6.12 11.88
C SER A 141 0.76 -6.30 12.53
N ASP A 142 1.79 -6.62 11.73
CA ASP A 142 3.16 -6.79 12.22
C ASP A 142 3.70 -5.52 12.88
N ARG A 143 3.39 -4.34 12.31
CA ARG A 143 3.75 -3.05 12.91
C ARG A 143 2.95 -2.74 14.18
N SER A 144 1.71 -3.19 14.27
CA SER A 144 0.79 -2.82 15.36
C SER A 144 1.30 -3.21 16.75
N VAL A 145 2.17 -4.22 16.81
CA VAL A 145 2.81 -4.70 18.06
C VAL A 145 3.71 -3.64 18.68
N TYR A 146 4.29 -2.77 17.85
CA TYR A 146 5.24 -1.73 18.26
C TYR A 146 4.60 -0.34 18.37
N ILE A 147 3.30 -0.24 18.19
CA ILE A 147 2.56 1.02 18.13
C ILE A 147 1.43 0.97 19.15
N ASP A 148 1.37 1.92 20.04
CA ASP A 148 0.34 1.98 21.09
C ASP A 148 -0.97 2.62 20.62
N MET A 149 -0.95 3.42 19.55
CA MET A 149 -2.14 3.97 18.91
C MET A 149 -2.56 3.22 17.64
N THR A 150 -3.58 3.71 16.97
CA THR A 150 -4.04 3.22 15.68
C THR A 150 -3.08 3.64 14.56
N GLN A 151 -3.24 3.02 13.39
CA GLN A 151 -2.51 3.36 12.17
C GLN A 151 -3.47 3.96 11.15
N SER A 152 -3.02 4.94 10.39
CA SER A 152 -3.75 5.49 9.25
C SER A 152 -3.60 4.56 8.04
N LEU A 153 -4.20 3.37 8.14
CA LEU A 153 -4.14 2.34 7.11
C LEU A 153 -5.15 2.62 5.99
N ASN A 154 -4.66 2.87 4.78
CA ASN A 154 -5.49 2.95 3.61
C ASN A 154 -5.60 1.58 2.93
N LEU A 155 -6.82 1.21 2.53
CA LEU A 155 -7.07 0.03 1.72
C LEU A 155 -7.55 0.44 0.34
N PHE A 156 -7.24 -0.37 -0.66
CA PHE A 156 -7.44 -0.05 -2.07
C PHE A 156 -8.27 -1.11 -2.74
N MET A 157 -9.28 -0.70 -3.50
CA MET A 157 -10.17 -1.61 -4.19
C MET A 157 -10.55 -1.03 -5.55
N GLN A 158 -10.20 -1.73 -6.62
CA GLN A 158 -10.51 -1.26 -7.98
C GLN A 158 -12.01 -1.21 -8.24
N ALA A 159 -12.71 -2.28 -7.88
CA ALA A 159 -14.17 -2.41 -7.98
C ALA A 159 -14.73 -2.80 -6.61
N PRO A 160 -15.13 -1.79 -5.79
CA PRO A 160 -15.67 -2.05 -4.46
C PRO A 160 -16.97 -2.84 -4.52
N ASN A 161 -17.06 -3.86 -3.66
CA ASN A 161 -18.30 -4.54 -3.39
C ASN A 161 -18.37 -4.92 -1.90
N TYR A 162 -19.59 -5.10 -1.40
CA TYR A 162 -19.82 -5.37 0.02
C TYR A 162 -19.13 -6.66 0.48
N LYS A 163 -19.14 -7.73 -0.31
CA LYS A 163 -18.53 -9.02 0.05
C LYS A 163 -17.03 -8.87 0.29
N LYS A 164 -16.31 -8.24 -0.64
CA LYS A 164 -14.86 -8.00 -0.51
C LYS A 164 -14.55 -7.06 0.66
N LEU A 165 -15.33 -5.98 0.81
CA LEU A 165 -15.13 -5.02 1.90
C LEU A 165 -15.33 -5.69 3.27
N THR A 166 -16.41 -6.46 3.43
CA THR A 166 -16.67 -7.21 4.65
C THR A 166 -15.54 -8.20 4.96
N SER A 167 -15.08 -8.96 3.96
CA SER A 167 -13.96 -9.90 4.11
C SER A 167 -12.69 -9.20 4.58
N MET A 168 -12.34 -8.04 4.00
CA MET A 168 -11.17 -7.27 4.44
C MET A 168 -11.30 -6.76 5.89
N HIS A 169 -12.50 -6.30 6.30
CA HIS A 169 -12.72 -5.86 7.67
C HIS A 169 -12.59 -7.01 8.67
N PHE A 170 -13.20 -8.17 8.39
CA PHE A 170 -13.04 -9.33 9.25
C PHE A 170 -11.61 -9.85 9.29
N TYR A 171 -10.90 -9.80 8.16
CA TYR A 171 -9.49 -10.17 8.13
C TYR A 171 -8.65 -9.23 9.01
N ALA A 172 -8.83 -7.92 8.89
CA ALA A 172 -8.14 -6.94 9.73
C ALA A 172 -8.47 -7.10 11.23
N TRP A 173 -9.73 -7.42 11.54
CA TRP A 173 -10.15 -7.71 12.91
C TRP A 173 -9.51 -9.00 13.45
N ASN A 174 -9.49 -10.09 12.68
CA ASN A 174 -8.81 -11.33 13.05
C ASN A 174 -7.30 -11.14 13.25
N LYS A 175 -6.70 -10.21 12.50
CA LYS A 175 -5.29 -9.80 12.65
C LYS A 175 -5.06 -8.83 13.82
N LYS A 176 -6.07 -8.59 14.64
CA LYS A 176 -6.00 -7.76 15.86
C LYS A 176 -5.64 -6.31 15.63
N LEU A 177 -5.96 -5.76 14.46
CA LEU A 177 -5.81 -4.35 14.22
C LEU A 177 -6.81 -3.54 15.07
N LYS A 178 -6.34 -2.52 15.76
CA LYS A 178 -7.18 -1.59 16.56
C LYS A 178 -8.18 -0.83 15.69
N THR A 179 -7.78 -0.51 14.46
CA THR A 179 -8.62 0.09 13.41
C THR A 179 -8.27 -0.58 12.09
N GLY A 180 -9.25 -1.19 11.45
CA GLY A 180 -9.02 -2.01 10.25
C GLY A 180 -8.79 -1.19 8.98
N MET A 181 -9.22 0.07 8.94
CA MET A 181 -9.12 0.92 7.76
C MET A 181 -9.31 2.40 8.13
N TYR A 182 -8.50 3.28 7.52
CA TYR A 182 -8.68 4.73 7.58
C TYR A 182 -9.47 5.22 6.37
N TYR A 183 -8.95 5.04 5.15
CA TYR A 183 -9.67 5.30 3.91
C TYR A 183 -9.78 4.03 3.06
N LEU A 184 -10.95 3.82 2.45
CA LEU A 184 -11.11 2.97 1.29
C LEU A 184 -10.87 3.81 0.03
N ARG A 185 -9.80 3.51 -0.68
CA ARG A 185 -9.47 4.19 -1.92
C ARG A 185 -9.92 3.35 -3.11
N GLN A 186 -10.67 3.97 -4.00
CA GLN A 186 -11.10 3.37 -5.24
C GLN A 186 -10.21 3.88 -6.38
N LYS A 187 -9.89 2.99 -7.32
CA LYS A 187 -9.20 3.41 -8.55
C LYS A 187 -10.16 4.28 -9.36
N VAL A 188 -9.86 5.55 -9.45
CA VAL A 188 -10.65 6.46 -10.29
C VAL A 188 -10.33 6.10 -11.75
N ILE A 189 -11.33 5.66 -12.49
CA ILE A 189 -11.25 5.51 -13.95
C ILE A 189 -11.43 6.92 -14.54
N THR A 190 -10.58 7.83 -14.15
CA THR A 190 -10.46 9.08 -14.88
C THR A 190 -9.48 8.81 -16.01
N GLY A 191 -9.98 8.85 -17.21
CA GLY A 191 -9.16 9.26 -18.32
C GLY A 191 -8.60 10.64 -18.00
N GLY A 192 -7.60 10.70 -17.14
CA GLY A 192 -6.77 11.88 -17.00
C GLY A 192 -6.12 12.02 -18.36
N LYS A 193 -6.69 12.90 -19.18
CA LYS A 193 -6.18 13.23 -20.50
C LYS A 193 -4.81 13.86 -20.31
N PHE A 194 -3.81 13.01 -20.14
CA PHE A 194 -2.49 13.42 -20.57
C PHE A 194 -2.64 13.64 -22.09
N SER A 195 -2.06 14.69 -22.60
CA SER A 195 -1.86 14.85 -24.02
C SER A 195 -0.80 13.82 -24.44
N VAL A 196 -1.21 12.59 -24.59
CA VAL A 196 -0.42 11.50 -25.17
C VAL A 196 -0.64 11.57 -26.68
N ASP A 197 0.38 11.23 -27.44
CA ASP A 197 0.26 11.11 -28.89
C ASP A 197 -1.00 10.28 -29.27
N PRO A 198 -1.90 10.82 -30.10
CA PRO A 198 -3.16 10.14 -30.45
C PRO A 198 -2.97 8.75 -31.03
N GLU A 199 -1.88 8.50 -31.74
CA GLU A 199 -1.56 7.16 -32.28
C GLU A 199 -1.17 6.17 -31.19
N LEU A 200 -0.43 6.61 -30.17
CA LEU A 200 -0.07 5.80 -29.03
C LEU A 200 -1.30 5.48 -28.18
N GLU A 201 -2.19 6.46 -27.99
CA GLU A 201 -3.45 6.24 -27.26
C GLU A 201 -4.33 5.21 -27.96
N LYS A 202 -4.40 5.23 -29.29
CA LYS A 202 -5.16 4.29 -30.09
C LYS A 202 -4.60 2.86 -29.96
N LYS A 203 -3.30 2.68 -30.14
CA LYS A 203 -2.62 1.38 -29.97
C LYS A 203 -2.83 0.78 -28.58
N LEU A 204 -2.76 1.61 -27.53
CA LEU A 204 -2.95 1.17 -26.15
C LEU A 204 -4.40 0.82 -25.84
N ARG A 205 -5.37 1.50 -26.43
CA ARG A 205 -6.80 1.13 -26.33
C ARG A 205 -7.05 -0.23 -26.97
N GLU A 206 -6.50 -0.49 -28.14
CA GLU A 206 -6.62 -1.77 -28.84
C GLU A 206 -5.99 -2.91 -28.03
N MET A 207 -4.80 -2.71 -27.46
CA MET A 207 -4.13 -3.69 -26.58
C MET A 207 -4.92 -3.95 -25.29
N ASN A 208 -5.52 -2.92 -24.69
CA ASN A 208 -6.30 -3.05 -23.46
C ASN A 208 -7.67 -3.69 -23.68
N VAL A 209 -8.28 -3.57 -24.87
CA VAL A 209 -9.51 -4.26 -25.22
C VAL A 209 -9.25 -5.76 -25.31
N ASN A 210 -8.20 -6.17 -26.02
CA ASN A 210 -7.84 -7.58 -26.15
C ASN A 210 -7.52 -8.24 -24.80
N LYS A 211 -6.80 -7.54 -23.90
CA LYS A 211 -6.52 -8.03 -22.55
C LYS A 211 -7.77 -8.09 -21.65
N LYS A 212 -8.75 -7.23 -21.86
CA LYS A 212 -10.01 -7.26 -21.12
C LYS A 212 -10.86 -8.47 -21.52
N GLU A 213 -10.88 -8.82 -22.79
CA GLU A 213 -11.58 -10.00 -23.30
C GLU A 213 -10.93 -11.30 -22.78
N GLU A 214 -9.58 -11.39 -22.76
CA GLU A 214 -8.87 -12.52 -22.16
C GLU A 214 -9.07 -12.64 -20.64
N SER A 215 -9.19 -11.51 -19.93
CA SER A 215 -9.44 -11.53 -18.48
C SER A 215 -10.88 -11.89 -18.13
N ILE A 216 -11.85 -11.56 -18.96
CA ILE A 216 -13.26 -11.94 -18.78
C ILE A 216 -13.42 -13.45 -19.01
N GLN A 217 -12.78 -14.03 -20.03
CA GLN A 217 -12.78 -15.47 -20.27
C GLN A 217 -12.13 -16.26 -19.12
N LYS A 218 -11.04 -15.76 -18.54
CA LYS A 218 -10.41 -16.40 -17.36
C LYS A 218 -11.21 -16.30 -16.06
N VAL A 219 -12.05 -15.29 -15.90
CA VAL A 219 -12.91 -15.13 -14.71
C VAL A 219 -14.15 -16.04 -14.78
N GLU A 220 -14.60 -16.42 -15.97
CA GLU A 220 -15.70 -17.38 -16.15
C GLU A 220 -15.25 -18.83 -15.92
N GLU A 221 -13.96 -19.14 -16.08
CA GLU A 221 -13.40 -20.47 -15.80
C GLU A 221 -12.98 -20.67 -14.33
N ASP A 222 -12.78 -19.61 -13.54
CA ASP A 222 -12.34 -19.65 -12.14
C ASP A 222 -13.46 -19.23 -11.16
N ASP A 223 -14.57 -19.97 -11.20
CA ASP A 223 -15.60 -19.92 -10.14
C ASP A 223 -15.17 -20.74 -8.89
N GLY A 224 -13.88 -20.88 -8.72
CA GLY A 224 -13.21 -21.44 -7.57
C GLY A 224 -13.30 -20.51 -6.37
N GLY A 225 -13.90 -21.04 -5.30
CA GLY A 225 -14.23 -20.34 -4.06
C GLY A 225 -13.16 -19.38 -3.53
N CYS A 226 -13.64 -18.32 -2.97
CA CYS A 226 -12.86 -17.26 -2.33
C CYS A 226 -11.86 -17.87 -1.31
N GLU A 227 -10.57 -17.95 -1.66
CA GLU A 227 -9.48 -18.42 -0.78
C GLU A 227 -9.36 -17.64 0.54
N MET A 228 -10.03 -16.49 0.65
CA MET A 228 -10.09 -15.69 1.88
C MET A 228 -11.19 -16.14 2.86
N CYS A 229 -12.05 -17.08 2.50
CA CYS A 229 -13.10 -17.60 3.37
C CYS A 229 -12.81 -18.99 3.92
N SER A 230 -11.66 -19.58 3.62
CA SER A 230 -11.29 -20.96 4.01
C SER A 230 -10.09 -21.00 4.98
N ALA A 231 -9.99 -20.06 5.90
CA ALA A 231 -9.03 -20.13 7.01
C ALA A 231 -9.69 -19.70 8.31
#